data_0f395ac56d79cd3411b39ec976f88d24
#
_entry.id   0f395ac56d79cd3411b39ec976f88d24
#
_cell.length_a   1.000
_cell.length_b   1.000
_cell.length_c   1.000
_cell.angle_alpha   90.00
_cell.angle_beta   90.00
_cell.angle_gamma   90.00
#
_symmetry.space_group_name_H-M   'P 1'
#
loop_
_entity.id
_entity.type
_entity.pdbx_description
1 polymer ?
#
loop_
_entity_poly.entity_id
_entity_poly.type
_entity_poly.pdbx_seq_one_letter_code
_entity_poly.pdbx_strand_id
1 'polypeptide(L)'
;MPRLFHCVSKLTVNQNCSIFNNLRGLDYKGFPLFVSLNEIELDGEELKEVLSLVSKPVRYLGLEINSVRKDPAEVRLRFCLAFPDVYEVGMSHLGIQILYHVLNGKEGVSCERVFAPWVDMEKVMRQKGLPLSSLESATPLHEFDILGFSLQYELGFTNVLNMLDLCCIPFFSKERDERFPLIIAGGPTAFNPEPMADFFDAMVIGDGEEIILEICDQVIAWKEVRGKKEDLLKSLSQIEGIYVPSLRTRNQRIRKRFVSDLNQSSFPICPIVPYMKVVHDRLNLEIARGCKRGCRFCEAGFIYRPYRERMAGTKEVAR
;
A
#
# COMPACT_ATOMS: atom_id res chain seq x y z
N MET A 1 -7.45 10.71 26.99
CA MET A 1 -6.58 11.71 26.35
C MET A 1 -5.31 12.08 27.16
N PRO A 2 -4.53 11.19 27.73
CA PRO A 2 -3.23 11.56 28.29
C PRO A 2 -2.04 10.73 27.79
N ARG A 3 -2.13 10.02 26.66
CA ARG A 3 -0.98 9.23 26.14
C ARG A 3 -0.30 9.79 24.88
N LEU A 4 -0.84 10.84 24.27
CA LEU A 4 -0.27 11.45 23.06
C LEU A 4 0.84 12.48 23.34
N PHE A 5 1.02 12.94 24.58
CA PHE A 5 2.00 13.98 24.91
C PHE A 5 3.36 13.48 25.42
N HIS A 6 3.56 12.18 25.61
CA HIS A 6 4.81 11.66 26.18
C HIS A 6 5.89 11.33 25.15
N CYS A 7 5.57 11.35 23.86
CA CYS A 7 6.54 11.02 22.80
C CYS A 7 7.27 12.25 22.21
N VAL A 8 6.83 13.47 22.54
CA VAL A 8 7.35 14.70 21.90
C VAL A 8 8.52 15.36 22.63
N SER A 9 8.87 14.93 23.86
CA SER A 9 9.79 15.66 24.74
C SER A 9 11.29 15.32 24.62
N LYS A 10 11.72 14.50 23.64
CA LYS A 10 13.13 14.09 23.50
C LYS A 10 13.72 14.24 22.10
N LEU A 11 13.28 15.23 21.34
CA LEU A 11 13.80 15.47 19.99
C LEU A 11 14.89 16.56 20.03
N THR A 12 16.14 16.18 19.87
CA THR A 12 17.31 17.10 19.78
C THR A 12 17.90 17.08 18.37
N VAL A 13 18.07 18.26 17.79
CA VAL A 13 18.55 18.43 16.40
C VAL A 13 20.07 18.42 16.34
N ASN A 14 20.65 17.65 15.42
CA ASN A 14 22.06 17.75 15.07
C ASN A 14 22.21 18.51 13.72
N GLN A 15 22.83 19.70 13.76
CA GLN A 15 22.90 20.64 12.64
C GLN A 15 23.92 20.31 11.54
N ASN A 16 24.67 19.23 11.62
CA ASN A 16 25.82 18.97 10.74
C ASN A 16 25.62 17.87 9.68
N CYS A 17 24.38 17.47 9.38
CA CYS A 17 24.13 16.46 8.35
C CYS A 17 23.77 17.11 7.01
N SER A 18 24.47 16.76 5.92
CA SER A 18 24.24 17.27 4.55
C SER A 18 22.81 17.02 4.02
N ILE A 19 22.10 16.03 4.58
CA ILE A 19 20.70 15.73 4.26
C ILE A 19 19.76 16.89 4.68
N PHE A 20 20.09 17.61 5.77
CA PHE A 20 19.31 18.76 6.25
C PHE A 20 19.35 19.96 5.31
N ASN A 21 20.41 20.13 4.53
CA ASN A 21 20.48 21.26 3.59
C ASN A 21 19.47 21.14 2.44
N ASN A 22 19.02 19.92 2.11
CA ASN A 22 18.00 19.66 1.10
C ASN A 22 16.57 19.77 1.65
N LEU A 23 16.39 19.79 2.99
CA LEU A 23 15.09 19.91 3.66
C LEU A 23 14.72 21.36 4.05
N ARG A 24 15.61 22.33 3.82
CA ARG A 24 15.41 23.75 4.20
C ARG A 24 14.30 24.51 3.46
N GLY A 25 13.57 23.85 2.56
CA GLY A 25 12.47 24.47 1.80
C GLY A 25 11.07 24.28 2.39
N LEU A 26 10.93 23.70 3.59
CA LEU A 26 9.63 23.40 4.19
C LEU A 26 9.28 24.44 5.25
N ASP A 27 8.61 25.52 4.83
CA ASP A 27 8.07 26.57 5.72
C ASP A 27 6.70 26.13 6.27
N TYR A 28 6.70 25.28 7.30
CA TYR A 28 5.51 25.02 8.11
C TYR A 28 5.59 25.82 9.41
N LYS A 29 4.98 27.00 9.42
CA LYS A 29 4.83 27.83 10.62
C LYS A 29 3.95 27.09 11.62
N GLY A 30 4.56 26.51 12.67
CA GLY A 30 3.86 26.11 13.88
C GLY A 30 4.02 24.68 14.36
N PHE A 31 4.74 23.79 13.69
CA PHE A 31 5.06 22.45 14.20
C PHE A 31 6.58 22.27 14.35
N PRO A 32 7.09 21.80 15.48
CA PRO A 32 8.48 21.42 15.60
C PRO A 32 8.74 20.10 14.84
N LEU A 33 8.98 20.22 13.52
CA LEU A 33 9.39 19.11 12.66
C LEU A 33 10.91 18.89 12.81
N PHE A 34 11.32 18.29 13.91
CA PHE A 34 12.70 17.85 14.07
C PHE A 34 12.71 16.39 14.57
N VAL A 35 12.61 15.46 13.64
CA VAL A 35 13.01 14.07 13.91
C VAL A 35 14.51 14.01 13.76
N SER A 36 15.23 13.70 14.81
CA SER A 36 16.66 13.43 14.74
C SER A 36 16.86 12.12 13.93
N LEU A 37 17.64 12.18 12.87
CA LEU A 37 18.03 10.97 12.12
C LEU A 37 18.77 9.93 12.99
N ASN A 38 19.21 10.30 14.19
CA ASN A 38 19.81 9.39 15.15
C ASN A 38 18.76 8.62 15.99
N GLU A 39 17.50 9.02 15.97
CA GLU A 39 16.39 8.30 16.61
C GLU A 39 15.58 7.44 15.61
N ILE A 40 15.84 7.63 14.33
CA ILE A 40 15.47 6.67 13.31
C ILE A 40 16.54 5.59 13.42
N GLU A 41 16.21 4.45 13.99
CA GLU A 41 16.99 3.21 13.84
C GLU A 41 16.95 2.80 12.35
N LEU A 42 17.60 3.61 11.54
CA LEU A 42 18.07 3.21 10.23
C LEU A 42 19.27 2.32 10.53
N ASP A 43 19.06 1.03 10.46
CA ASP A 43 20.15 0.08 10.53
C ASP A 43 21.16 0.44 9.45
N GLY A 44 22.23 1.09 9.89
CA GLY A 44 23.45 1.18 9.15
C GLY A 44 23.75 2.50 8.47
N GLU A 45 25.04 2.74 8.43
CA GLU A 45 25.71 3.76 7.60
C GLU A 45 25.34 3.61 6.12
N GLU A 46 25.02 2.38 5.67
CA GLU A 46 24.65 2.07 4.29
C GLU A 46 23.37 2.76 3.82
N LEU A 47 22.30 2.77 4.63
CA LEU A 47 21.07 3.47 4.25
C LEU A 47 21.28 4.99 4.23
N LYS A 48 22.05 5.54 5.15
CA LYS A 48 22.43 6.97 5.14
C LYS A 48 23.23 7.32 3.89
N GLU A 49 24.16 6.46 3.48
CA GLU A 49 24.91 6.63 2.24
C GLU A 49 23.96 6.61 1.03
N VAL A 50 23.07 5.63 0.91
CA VAL A 50 22.08 5.51 -0.18
C VAL A 50 21.19 6.74 -0.25
N LEU A 51 20.66 7.18 0.90
CA LEU A 51 19.79 8.37 0.97
C LEU A 51 20.52 9.67 0.58
N SER A 52 21.83 9.75 0.76
CA SER A 52 22.63 10.90 0.34
C SER A 52 22.78 10.99 -1.20
N LEU A 53 22.61 9.90 -1.92
CA LEU A 53 22.75 9.80 -3.36
C LEU A 53 21.47 10.13 -4.15
N VAL A 54 20.34 10.30 -3.47
CA VAL A 54 19.04 10.52 -4.11
C VAL A 54 18.53 11.94 -3.93
N SER A 55 17.78 12.45 -4.90
CA SER A 55 17.29 13.83 -4.91
C SER A 55 16.25 14.13 -3.82
N LYS A 56 15.46 13.13 -3.43
CA LYS A 56 14.40 13.26 -2.42
C LYS A 56 14.41 12.09 -1.44
N PRO A 57 15.34 12.06 -0.47
CA PRO A 57 15.47 10.96 0.48
C PRO A 57 14.20 10.72 1.33
N VAL A 58 13.40 11.76 1.55
CA VAL A 58 12.14 11.69 2.32
C VAL A 58 11.15 10.67 1.77
N ARG A 59 11.20 10.35 0.48
CA ARG A 59 10.37 9.30 -0.15
C ARG A 59 10.56 7.92 0.46
N TYR A 60 11.72 7.69 1.10
CA TYR A 60 12.21 6.37 1.50
C TYR A 60 12.44 6.23 3.00
N LEU A 61 12.09 7.25 3.80
CA LEU A 61 12.32 7.24 5.24
C LEU A 61 11.27 6.43 6.01
N GLY A 62 10.01 6.43 5.56
CA GLY A 62 8.91 5.96 6.39
C GLY A 62 8.73 6.81 7.65
N LEU A 63 8.11 6.26 8.69
CA LEU A 63 7.96 6.91 10.01
C LEU A 63 7.10 8.18 10.01
N GLU A 64 6.26 8.34 9.01
CA GLU A 64 5.32 9.46 8.95
C GLU A 64 4.36 9.44 10.15
N ILE A 65 3.86 10.62 10.51
CA ILE A 65 2.85 10.76 11.57
C ILE A 65 1.65 9.85 11.22
N ASN A 66 1.18 9.07 12.19
CA ASN A 66 0.11 8.08 12.06
C ASN A 66 0.48 6.83 11.23
N SER A 67 1.74 6.62 10.84
CA SER A 67 2.16 5.31 10.37
C SER A 67 2.12 4.28 11.51
N VAL A 68 1.77 3.04 11.18
CA VAL A 68 1.56 1.97 12.16
C VAL A 68 2.72 1.00 12.10
N ARG A 69 3.32 0.73 13.27
CA ARG A 69 4.26 -0.38 13.47
C ARG A 69 3.71 -1.29 14.56
N LYS A 70 3.63 -2.57 14.29
CA LYS A 70 3.18 -3.59 15.24
C LYS A 70 4.36 -4.37 15.78
N ASP A 71 4.23 -4.88 16.99
CA ASP A 71 5.21 -5.82 17.55
C ASP A 71 5.23 -7.09 16.65
N PRO A 72 6.39 -7.49 16.11
CA PRO A 72 6.50 -8.69 15.30
C PRO A 72 5.97 -9.96 15.98
N ALA A 73 6.01 -10.03 17.33
CA ALA A 73 5.48 -11.15 18.09
C ALA A 73 3.95 -11.28 18.04
N GLU A 74 3.24 -10.20 17.73
CA GLU A 74 1.79 -10.15 17.60
C GLU A 74 1.32 -10.33 16.14
N VAL A 75 2.26 -10.39 15.18
CA VAL A 75 1.95 -10.43 13.75
C VAL A 75 1.91 -11.87 13.24
N ARG A 76 0.74 -12.29 12.77
CA ARG A 76 0.53 -13.59 12.11
C ARG A 76 0.67 -13.49 10.59
N LEU A 77 0.39 -12.30 10.03
CA LEU A 77 0.43 -12.02 8.60
C LEU A 77 1.03 -10.65 8.32
N ARG A 78 2.02 -10.62 7.44
CA ARG A 78 2.66 -9.41 6.93
C ARG A 78 2.13 -9.09 5.54
N PHE A 79 1.48 -7.95 5.39
CA PHE A 79 0.92 -7.45 4.15
C PHE A 79 1.71 -6.22 3.69
N CYS A 80 2.14 -6.17 2.44
CA CYS A 80 2.70 -4.97 1.85
C CYS A 80 1.74 -4.40 0.78
N LEU A 81 1.24 -3.19 1.00
CA LEU A 81 0.48 -2.42 0.01
C LEU A 81 1.46 -1.74 -0.95
N ALA A 82 1.47 -2.18 -2.19
CA ALA A 82 2.31 -1.67 -3.26
C ALA A 82 1.52 -0.73 -4.18
N PHE A 83 2.07 0.45 -4.39
CA PHE A 83 1.53 1.40 -5.36
C PHE A 83 2.57 1.60 -6.47
N PRO A 84 2.26 1.23 -7.74
CA PRO A 84 3.25 1.22 -8.82
C PRO A 84 3.46 2.60 -9.43
N ASP A 85 3.65 3.61 -8.59
CA ASP A 85 4.04 4.97 -8.91
C ASP A 85 4.84 5.54 -7.73
N VAL A 86 5.38 6.74 -7.90
CA VAL A 86 6.20 7.39 -6.87
C VAL A 86 5.41 7.76 -5.63
N TYR A 87 6.13 7.94 -4.53
CA TYR A 87 5.59 8.28 -3.21
C TYR A 87 4.56 9.42 -3.25
N GLU A 88 4.84 10.53 -3.96
CA GLU A 88 3.95 11.70 -4.01
C GLU A 88 2.59 11.40 -4.64
N VAL A 89 2.55 10.49 -5.61
CA VAL A 89 1.31 10.05 -6.27
C VAL A 89 0.56 9.07 -5.36
N GLY A 90 1.26 8.06 -4.85
CA GLY A 90 0.65 7.04 -4.00
C GLY A 90 0.11 7.58 -2.68
N MET A 91 0.85 8.48 -2.01
CA MET A 91 0.40 9.12 -0.76
C MET A 91 -0.77 10.09 -0.97
N SER A 92 -0.98 10.55 -2.19
CA SER A 92 -2.16 11.35 -2.57
C SER A 92 -3.42 10.51 -2.81
N HIS A 93 -3.28 9.17 -2.84
CA HIS A 93 -4.37 8.27 -3.19
C HIS A 93 -5.14 7.80 -1.95
N LEU A 94 -6.39 8.27 -1.81
CA LEU A 94 -7.24 7.96 -0.63
C LEU A 94 -7.48 6.45 -0.44
N GLY A 95 -7.60 5.68 -1.52
CA GLY A 95 -7.82 4.23 -1.45
C GLY A 95 -6.70 3.48 -0.71
N ILE A 96 -5.43 3.88 -0.90
CA ILE A 96 -4.30 3.32 -0.15
C ILE A 96 -4.42 3.64 1.34
N GLN A 97 -4.81 4.86 1.70
CA GLN A 97 -5.01 5.27 3.10
C GLN A 97 -6.12 4.44 3.76
N ILE A 98 -7.22 4.20 3.04
CA ILE A 98 -8.34 3.38 3.53
C ILE A 98 -7.88 1.93 3.74
N LEU A 99 -7.25 1.31 2.73
CA LEU A 99 -6.81 -0.09 2.84
C LEU A 99 -5.73 -0.28 3.91
N TYR A 100 -4.80 0.65 4.03
CA TYR A 100 -3.79 0.64 5.09
C TYR A 100 -4.43 0.69 6.49
N HIS A 101 -5.42 1.57 6.67
CA HIS A 101 -6.19 1.69 7.92
C HIS A 101 -6.97 0.40 8.23
N VAL A 102 -7.67 -0.16 7.25
CA VAL A 102 -8.46 -1.39 7.37
C VAL A 102 -7.57 -2.57 7.76
N LEU A 103 -6.45 -2.76 7.06
CA LEU A 103 -5.52 -3.86 7.32
C LEU A 103 -4.85 -3.74 8.69
N ASN A 104 -4.39 -2.54 9.06
CA ASN A 104 -3.78 -2.33 10.37
C ASN A 104 -4.79 -2.35 11.53
N GLY A 105 -6.08 -2.16 11.25
CA GLY A 105 -7.16 -2.37 12.21
C GLY A 105 -7.44 -3.84 12.54
N LYS A 106 -6.97 -4.78 11.69
CA LYS A 106 -7.17 -6.22 11.92
C LYS A 106 -6.10 -6.76 12.86
N GLU A 107 -6.56 -7.48 13.90
CA GLU A 107 -5.67 -8.18 14.82
C GLU A 107 -4.79 -9.21 14.09
N GLY A 108 -3.53 -9.31 14.46
CA GLY A 108 -2.58 -10.25 13.87
C GLY A 108 -2.12 -9.91 12.45
N VAL A 109 -2.59 -8.81 11.85
CA VAL A 109 -2.14 -8.35 10.52
C VAL A 109 -1.31 -7.07 10.65
N SER A 110 -0.11 -7.06 10.09
CA SER A 110 0.69 -5.84 9.89
C SER A 110 0.68 -5.46 8.43
N CYS A 111 0.30 -4.22 8.15
CA CYS A 111 0.32 -3.67 6.80
C CYS A 111 1.36 -2.57 6.69
N GLU A 112 2.25 -2.70 5.72
CA GLU A 112 3.29 -1.75 5.36
C GLU A 112 3.09 -1.25 3.93
N ARG A 113 3.77 -0.17 3.56
CA ARG A 113 3.61 0.47 2.23
C ARG A 113 4.91 0.41 1.45
N VAL A 114 4.75 0.33 0.12
CA VAL A 114 5.86 0.51 -0.81
C VAL A 114 5.39 1.26 -2.05
N PHE A 115 6.26 2.09 -2.59
CA PHE A 115 6.05 2.87 -3.81
C PHE A 115 7.15 2.54 -4.82
N ALA A 116 6.87 2.73 -6.11
CA ALA A 116 7.89 2.61 -7.13
C ALA A 116 9.01 3.62 -6.86
N PRO A 117 10.28 3.20 -6.83
CA PRO A 117 11.38 4.11 -6.61
C PRO A 117 11.53 5.07 -7.80
N TRP A 118 12.02 6.29 -7.52
CA TRP A 118 12.42 7.19 -8.57
C TRP A 118 13.71 6.71 -9.23
N VAL A 119 13.95 7.17 -10.44
CA VAL A 119 15.07 6.69 -11.29
C VAL A 119 16.46 6.79 -10.63
N ASP A 120 16.69 7.75 -9.75
CA ASP A 120 17.94 7.90 -9.02
C ASP A 120 18.10 6.79 -7.96
N MET A 121 17.06 6.51 -7.18
CA MET A 121 17.04 5.43 -6.20
C MET A 121 17.12 4.07 -6.89
N GLU A 122 16.35 3.83 -7.93
CA GLU A 122 16.42 2.59 -8.71
C GLU A 122 17.85 2.32 -9.20
N LYS A 123 18.52 3.34 -9.75
CA LYS A 123 19.90 3.23 -10.17
C LYS A 123 20.83 2.80 -9.03
N VAL A 124 20.70 3.42 -7.87
CA VAL A 124 21.50 3.07 -6.67
C VAL A 124 21.20 1.65 -6.22
N MET A 125 19.93 1.26 -6.16
CA MET A 125 19.51 -0.11 -5.78
C MET A 125 20.14 -1.15 -6.70
N ARG A 126 20.06 -0.96 -8.02
CA ARG A 126 20.66 -1.87 -9.02
C ARG A 126 22.18 -1.93 -8.91
N GLN A 127 22.84 -0.79 -8.69
CA GLN A 127 24.30 -0.74 -8.56
C GLN A 127 24.83 -1.43 -7.29
N LYS A 128 24.09 -1.32 -6.18
CA LYS A 128 24.46 -1.89 -4.88
C LYS A 128 23.86 -3.27 -4.62
N GLY A 129 22.97 -3.77 -5.50
CA GLY A 129 22.25 -5.03 -5.29
C GLY A 129 21.26 -4.98 -4.13
N LEU A 130 20.70 -3.80 -3.83
CA LEU A 130 19.74 -3.61 -2.75
C LEU A 130 18.31 -3.96 -3.21
N PRO A 131 17.57 -4.82 -2.50
CA PRO A 131 16.19 -5.11 -2.83
C PRO A 131 15.26 -3.93 -2.50
N LEU A 132 14.17 -3.80 -3.25
CA LEU A 132 13.10 -2.88 -2.88
C LEU A 132 12.45 -3.34 -1.58
N SER A 133 12.31 -2.41 -0.63
CA SER A 133 11.85 -2.68 0.73
C SER A 133 10.67 -1.78 1.10
N SER A 134 9.90 -2.20 2.10
CA SER A 134 8.80 -1.44 2.65
C SER A 134 9.27 -0.16 3.37
N LEU A 135 8.34 0.80 3.56
CA LEU A 135 8.66 2.06 4.25
C LEU A 135 8.72 1.91 5.77
N GLU A 136 7.80 1.15 6.37
CA GLU A 136 7.65 1.12 7.82
C GLU A 136 8.79 0.37 8.52
N SER A 137 9.20 -0.79 7.99
CA SER A 137 10.21 -1.64 8.62
C SER A 137 11.48 -1.84 7.80
N ALA A 138 11.55 -1.23 6.60
CA ALA A 138 12.63 -1.47 5.62
C ALA A 138 12.82 -2.97 5.28
N THR A 139 11.77 -3.78 5.41
CA THR A 139 11.81 -5.20 5.08
C THR A 139 11.75 -5.40 3.57
N PRO A 140 12.62 -6.25 2.98
CA PRO A 140 12.54 -6.65 1.58
C PRO A 140 11.18 -7.23 1.21
N LEU A 141 10.63 -6.88 0.04
CA LEU A 141 9.25 -7.26 -0.31
C LEU A 141 9.05 -8.77 -0.46
N HIS A 142 10.09 -9.53 -0.77
CA HIS A 142 10.01 -10.99 -0.88
C HIS A 142 9.83 -11.70 0.47
N GLU A 143 9.98 -10.99 1.60
CA GLU A 143 9.78 -11.51 2.95
C GLU A 143 8.35 -11.31 3.48
N PHE A 144 7.48 -10.66 2.73
CA PHE A 144 6.08 -10.51 3.08
C PHE A 144 5.26 -11.77 2.73
N ASP A 145 4.12 -11.94 3.39
CA ASP A 145 3.16 -13.01 3.05
C ASP A 145 2.32 -12.64 1.84
N ILE A 146 1.92 -11.37 1.75
CA ILE A 146 1.11 -10.83 0.65
C ILE A 146 1.73 -9.53 0.16
N LEU A 147 1.83 -9.39 -1.16
CA LEU A 147 2.15 -8.15 -1.84
C LEU A 147 0.96 -7.73 -2.70
N GLY A 148 0.24 -6.69 -2.25
CA GLY A 148 -0.99 -6.22 -2.87
C GLY A 148 -0.79 -4.93 -3.68
N PHE A 149 -0.90 -4.99 -5.00
CA PHE A 149 -0.78 -3.85 -5.90
C PHE A 149 -2.11 -3.12 -6.09
N SER A 150 -2.07 -1.79 -5.94
CA SER A 150 -3.20 -0.91 -6.27
C SER A 150 -3.02 -0.34 -7.69
N LEU A 151 -3.74 -0.92 -8.65
CA LEU A 151 -3.61 -0.59 -10.08
C LEU A 151 -4.62 0.50 -10.46
N GLN A 152 -4.15 1.74 -10.66
CA GLN A 152 -5.02 2.88 -10.93
C GLN A 152 -5.18 3.17 -12.43
N TYR A 153 -4.17 2.89 -13.22
CA TYR A 153 -4.14 3.11 -14.67
C TYR A 153 -3.07 2.23 -15.34
N GLU A 154 -3.22 1.97 -16.63
CA GLU A 154 -2.44 0.95 -17.37
C GLU A 154 -0.96 1.31 -17.51
N LEU A 155 -0.60 2.59 -17.50
CA LEU A 155 0.81 3.01 -17.55
C LEU A 155 1.61 2.56 -16.33
N GLY A 156 0.95 2.20 -15.23
CA GLY A 156 1.58 1.61 -14.05
C GLY A 156 1.99 0.14 -14.22
N PHE A 157 1.57 -0.56 -15.27
CA PHE A 157 1.83 -2.00 -15.41
C PHE A 157 3.32 -2.34 -15.52
N THR A 158 4.09 -1.55 -16.25
CA THR A 158 5.54 -1.74 -16.35
C THR A 158 6.24 -1.47 -15.01
N ASN A 159 5.73 -0.55 -14.20
CA ASN A 159 6.27 -0.31 -12.85
C ASN A 159 6.02 -1.49 -11.92
N VAL A 160 4.90 -2.22 -12.07
CA VAL A 160 4.68 -3.48 -11.32
C VAL A 160 5.81 -4.46 -11.60
N LEU A 161 6.12 -4.70 -12.89
CA LEU A 161 7.20 -5.61 -13.27
C LEU A 161 8.56 -5.13 -12.77
N ASN A 162 8.83 -3.83 -12.87
CA ASN A 162 10.06 -3.25 -12.33
C ASN A 162 10.18 -3.42 -10.81
N MET A 163 9.09 -3.25 -10.06
CA MET A 163 9.09 -3.48 -8.61
C MET A 163 9.32 -4.94 -8.25
N LEU A 164 8.75 -5.89 -9.01
CA LEU A 164 9.02 -7.32 -8.83
C LEU A 164 10.47 -7.67 -9.13
N ASP A 165 11.05 -7.11 -10.20
CA ASP A 165 12.46 -7.28 -10.56
C ASP A 165 13.40 -6.80 -9.46
N LEU A 166 13.15 -5.59 -8.93
CA LEU A 166 13.93 -5.02 -7.83
C LEU A 166 13.85 -5.82 -6.53
N CYS A 167 12.86 -6.71 -6.39
CA CYS A 167 12.71 -7.60 -5.24
C CYS A 167 13.20 -9.02 -5.51
N CYS A 168 13.74 -9.29 -6.69
CA CYS A 168 14.11 -10.64 -7.14
C CYS A 168 12.93 -11.63 -7.09
N ILE A 169 11.70 -11.14 -7.32
CA ILE A 169 10.48 -11.97 -7.37
C ILE A 169 10.21 -12.33 -8.84
N PRO A 170 10.01 -13.61 -9.19
CA PRO A 170 9.69 -14.02 -10.56
C PRO A 170 8.44 -13.31 -11.08
N PHE A 171 8.47 -12.86 -12.34
CA PHE A 171 7.36 -12.11 -12.93
C PHE A 171 6.09 -12.95 -13.03
N PHE A 172 6.20 -14.14 -13.59
CA PHE A 172 5.04 -14.98 -13.85
C PHE A 172 4.57 -15.70 -12.60
N SER A 173 3.26 -15.66 -12.34
CA SER A 173 2.61 -16.35 -11.22
C SER A 173 2.96 -17.85 -11.17
N LYS A 174 3.02 -18.50 -12.32
CA LYS A 174 3.36 -19.93 -12.44
C LYS A 174 4.79 -20.29 -12.01
N GLU A 175 5.69 -19.30 -11.89
CA GLU A 175 7.09 -19.49 -11.50
C GLU A 175 7.30 -19.29 -9.99
N ARG A 176 6.24 -18.85 -9.28
CA ARG A 176 6.25 -18.60 -7.84
C ARG A 176 5.57 -19.72 -7.08
N ASP A 177 6.31 -20.32 -6.17
CA ASP A 177 5.81 -21.31 -5.21
C ASP A 177 5.54 -20.67 -3.83
N GLU A 178 5.39 -21.49 -2.79
CA GLU A 178 5.08 -21.08 -1.42
C GLU A 178 6.20 -20.25 -0.75
N ARG A 179 7.37 -20.16 -1.35
CA ARG A 179 8.52 -19.37 -0.84
C ARG A 179 8.38 -17.88 -1.17
N PHE A 180 7.53 -17.54 -2.12
CA PHE A 180 7.29 -16.17 -2.53
C PHE A 180 5.98 -15.65 -1.95
N PRO A 181 5.85 -14.32 -1.73
CA PRO A 181 4.58 -13.74 -1.32
C PRO A 181 3.46 -14.04 -2.32
N LEU A 182 2.24 -14.11 -1.83
CA LEU A 182 1.06 -14.08 -2.68
C LEU A 182 0.95 -12.70 -3.34
N ILE A 183 1.04 -12.65 -4.67
CA ILE A 183 0.98 -11.39 -5.42
C ILE A 183 -0.43 -11.13 -5.89
N ILE A 184 -1.09 -10.13 -5.32
CA ILE A 184 -2.47 -9.77 -5.68
C ILE A 184 -2.56 -8.37 -6.25
N ALA A 185 -3.61 -8.10 -7.01
CA ALA A 185 -3.92 -6.78 -7.52
C ALA A 185 -5.37 -6.38 -7.28
N GLY A 186 -5.62 -5.08 -7.16
CA GLY A 186 -6.94 -4.47 -7.13
C GLY A 186 -6.89 -3.07 -7.73
N GLY A 187 -8.03 -2.40 -7.75
CA GLY A 187 -8.16 -1.06 -8.31
C GLY A 187 -8.89 -1.04 -9.65
N PRO A 188 -9.08 0.15 -10.26
CA PRO A 188 -9.93 0.30 -11.44
C PRO A 188 -9.47 -0.51 -12.65
N THR A 189 -8.18 -0.66 -12.89
CA THR A 189 -7.71 -1.44 -14.06
C THR A 189 -7.85 -2.94 -13.89
N ALA A 190 -8.07 -3.44 -12.66
CA ALA A 190 -8.37 -4.85 -12.42
C ALA A 190 -9.71 -5.30 -13.04
N PHE A 191 -10.58 -4.36 -13.46
CA PHE A 191 -11.80 -4.67 -14.21
C PHE A 191 -11.52 -5.21 -15.62
N ASN A 192 -10.32 -4.95 -16.17
CA ASN A 192 -9.80 -5.63 -17.34
C ASN A 192 -8.53 -6.41 -16.93
N PRO A 193 -8.67 -7.59 -16.30
CA PRO A 193 -7.54 -8.28 -15.68
C PRO A 193 -6.60 -8.94 -16.69
N GLU A 194 -7.06 -9.27 -17.90
CA GLU A 194 -6.33 -10.10 -18.86
C GLU A 194 -4.93 -9.61 -19.24
N PRO A 195 -4.67 -8.30 -19.43
CA PRO A 195 -3.31 -7.83 -19.76
C PRO A 195 -2.27 -8.15 -18.68
N MET A 196 -2.70 -8.30 -17.42
CA MET A 196 -1.82 -8.55 -16.28
C MET A 196 -2.05 -9.91 -15.62
N ALA A 197 -2.94 -10.73 -16.15
CA ALA A 197 -3.36 -11.99 -15.55
C ALA A 197 -2.21 -12.96 -15.26
N ASP A 198 -1.23 -13.06 -16.14
CA ASP A 198 -0.11 -13.99 -15.97
C ASP A 198 0.88 -13.57 -14.87
N PHE A 199 0.81 -12.33 -14.39
CA PHE A 199 1.71 -11.77 -13.38
C PHE A 199 1.15 -11.80 -11.97
N PHE A 200 -0.17 -12.00 -11.80
CA PHE A 200 -0.84 -12.00 -10.50
C PHE A 200 -1.39 -13.37 -10.14
N ASP A 201 -1.32 -13.70 -8.86
CA ASP A 201 -1.90 -14.93 -8.31
C ASP A 201 -3.42 -14.80 -8.16
N ALA A 202 -3.89 -13.61 -7.78
CA ALA A 202 -5.32 -13.27 -7.73
C ALA A 202 -5.54 -11.77 -7.98
N MET A 203 -6.72 -11.40 -8.47
CA MET A 203 -7.11 -10.01 -8.69
C MET A 203 -8.48 -9.73 -8.07
N VAL A 204 -8.60 -8.58 -7.40
CA VAL A 204 -9.81 -8.13 -6.72
C VAL A 204 -10.60 -7.22 -7.64
N ILE A 205 -11.84 -7.62 -7.96
CA ILE A 205 -12.76 -6.89 -8.82
C ILE A 205 -13.83 -6.21 -7.95
N GLY A 206 -13.61 -4.94 -7.66
CA GLY A 206 -14.53 -4.14 -6.85
C GLY A 206 -13.88 -3.37 -5.72
N ASP A 207 -14.66 -3.08 -4.67
CA ASP A 207 -14.20 -2.41 -3.46
C ASP A 207 -13.38 -3.37 -2.60
N GLY A 208 -12.24 -2.92 -2.09
CA GLY A 208 -11.25 -3.78 -1.43
C GLY A 208 -11.44 -3.95 0.07
N GLU A 209 -12.19 -3.10 0.75
CA GLU A 209 -12.17 -2.97 2.22
C GLU A 209 -12.57 -4.25 2.95
N GLU A 210 -13.58 -4.97 2.45
CA GLU A 210 -14.04 -6.23 3.03
C GLU A 210 -13.24 -7.42 2.49
N ILE A 211 -13.06 -7.48 1.16
CA ILE A 211 -12.38 -8.59 0.49
C ILE A 211 -10.95 -8.78 1.01
N ILE A 212 -10.23 -7.68 1.26
CA ILE A 212 -8.84 -7.77 1.68
C ILE A 212 -8.70 -8.44 3.05
N LEU A 213 -9.69 -8.27 3.93
CA LEU A 213 -9.74 -8.94 5.22
C LEU A 213 -10.05 -10.43 5.09
N GLU A 214 -10.95 -10.80 4.17
CA GLU A 214 -11.26 -12.20 3.84
C GLU A 214 -10.03 -12.89 3.23
N ILE A 215 -9.27 -12.21 2.35
CA ILE A 215 -8.00 -12.73 1.82
C ILE A 215 -7.01 -12.98 2.96
N CYS A 216 -6.86 -12.02 3.90
CA CYS A 216 -5.96 -12.20 5.04
C CYS A 216 -6.34 -13.43 5.88
N ASP A 217 -7.64 -13.65 6.16
CA ASP A 217 -8.11 -14.81 6.90
C ASP A 217 -7.78 -16.12 6.20
N GLN A 218 -7.98 -16.20 4.88
CA GLN A 218 -7.62 -17.38 4.09
C GLN A 218 -6.12 -17.66 4.10
N VAL A 219 -5.28 -16.62 3.99
CA VAL A 219 -3.82 -16.78 4.00
C VAL A 219 -3.33 -17.18 5.40
N ILE A 220 -3.89 -16.60 6.47
CA ILE A 220 -3.57 -17.01 7.85
C ILE A 220 -3.89 -18.49 8.06
N ALA A 221 -5.11 -18.90 7.71
CA ALA A 221 -5.52 -20.31 7.85
C ALA A 221 -4.65 -21.26 7.01
N TRP A 222 -4.30 -20.87 5.79
CA TRP A 222 -3.40 -21.62 4.92
C TRP A 222 -1.98 -21.76 5.51
N LYS A 223 -1.42 -20.71 6.10
CA LYS A 223 -0.09 -20.75 6.77
C LYS A 223 -0.10 -21.73 7.94
N GLU A 224 -1.17 -21.76 8.73
CA GLU A 224 -1.29 -22.66 9.90
C GLU A 224 -1.26 -24.14 9.52
N VAL A 225 -1.88 -24.48 8.39
CA VAL A 225 -1.90 -25.86 7.91
C VAL A 225 -0.73 -26.20 6.99
N ARG A 226 0.13 -25.23 6.65
CA ARG A 226 1.21 -25.36 5.66
C ARG A 226 0.72 -25.98 4.35
N GLY A 227 -0.40 -25.45 3.86
CA GLY A 227 -1.08 -25.93 2.67
C GLY A 227 -0.29 -25.65 1.39
N LYS A 228 -0.70 -26.28 0.28
CA LYS A 228 -0.15 -25.97 -1.05
C LYS A 228 -0.75 -24.69 -1.59
N LYS A 229 0.00 -23.97 -2.40
CA LYS A 229 -0.44 -22.73 -3.04
C LYS A 229 -1.72 -22.92 -3.87
N GLU A 230 -1.84 -24.05 -4.58
CA GLU A 230 -3.03 -24.36 -5.38
C GLU A 230 -4.30 -24.44 -4.53
N ASP A 231 -4.22 -24.93 -3.30
CA ASP A 231 -5.37 -25.04 -2.41
C ASP A 231 -5.76 -23.65 -1.87
N LEU A 232 -4.79 -22.79 -1.57
CA LEU A 232 -5.05 -21.38 -1.26
C LEU A 232 -5.75 -20.69 -2.44
N LEU A 233 -5.25 -20.83 -3.66
CA LEU A 233 -5.84 -20.19 -4.84
C LEU A 233 -7.27 -20.69 -5.10
N LYS A 234 -7.56 -21.97 -4.85
CA LYS A 234 -8.93 -22.50 -4.91
C LYS A 234 -9.84 -21.88 -3.86
N SER A 235 -9.37 -21.73 -2.60
CA SER A 235 -10.16 -21.08 -1.55
C SER A 235 -10.41 -19.61 -1.86
N LEU A 236 -9.41 -18.88 -2.34
CA LEU A 236 -9.56 -17.50 -2.76
C LEU A 236 -10.57 -17.33 -3.91
N SER A 237 -10.61 -18.29 -4.84
CA SER A 237 -11.56 -18.26 -5.97
C SER A 237 -13.03 -18.36 -5.55
N GLN A 238 -13.32 -18.78 -4.33
CA GLN A 238 -14.69 -18.85 -3.77
C GLN A 238 -15.16 -17.52 -3.17
N ILE A 239 -14.26 -16.57 -2.97
CA ILE A 239 -14.61 -15.25 -2.45
C ILE A 239 -15.21 -14.40 -3.60
N GLU A 240 -16.38 -13.82 -3.37
CA GLU A 240 -17.04 -12.95 -4.37
C GLU A 240 -16.13 -11.75 -4.69
N GLY A 241 -15.89 -11.52 -5.96
CA GLY A 241 -15.04 -10.43 -6.44
C GLY A 241 -13.59 -10.83 -6.67
N ILE A 242 -13.21 -12.07 -6.41
CA ILE A 242 -11.83 -12.53 -6.69
C ILE A 242 -11.76 -13.27 -8.03
N TYR A 243 -10.85 -12.83 -8.87
CA TYR A 243 -10.43 -13.50 -10.09
C TYR A 243 -9.07 -14.15 -9.88
N VAL A 244 -9.00 -15.48 -10.05
CA VAL A 244 -7.76 -16.25 -9.98
C VAL A 244 -7.39 -16.69 -11.39
N PRO A 245 -6.37 -16.08 -12.02
CA PRO A 245 -6.03 -16.32 -13.43
C PRO A 245 -5.69 -17.79 -13.74
N SER A 246 -4.99 -18.50 -12.85
CA SER A 246 -4.61 -19.90 -13.04
C SER A 246 -5.81 -20.87 -13.03
N LEU A 247 -6.94 -20.47 -12.45
CA LEU A 247 -8.17 -21.26 -12.37
C LEU A 247 -9.24 -20.80 -13.35
N ARG A 248 -8.90 -19.84 -14.24
CA ARG A 248 -9.85 -19.27 -15.18
C ARG A 248 -10.46 -20.32 -16.12
N THR A 249 -11.76 -20.20 -16.34
CA THR A 249 -12.48 -20.99 -17.34
C THR A 249 -12.96 -20.08 -18.48
N ARG A 250 -13.17 -20.68 -19.66
CA ARG A 250 -13.73 -19.94 -20.81
C ARG A 250 -15.11 -19.37 -20.42
N ASN A 251 -15.30 -18.09 -20.65
CA ASN A 251 -16.53 -17.35 -20.32
C ASN A 251 -16.83 -17.19 -18.82
N GLN A 252 -15.86 -17.33 -17.93
CA GLN A 252 -16.03 -17.04 -16.52
C GLN A 252 -16.47 -15.57 -16.33
N ARG A 253 -17.50 -15.37 -15.52
CA ARG A 253 -17.95 -14.05 -15.08
C ARG A 253 -17.68 -13.89 -13.62
N ILE A 254 -16.91 -12.86 -13.27
CA ILE A 254 -16.66 -12.49 -11.88
C ILE A 254 -17.69 -11.46 -11.47
N ARG A 255 -18.44 -11.73 -10.40
CA ARG A 255 -19.35 -10.77 -9.82
C ARG A 255 -18.52 -9.76 -9.01
N LYS A 256 -18.66 -8.48 -9.40
CA LYS A 256 -18.01 -7.40 -8.70
C LYS A 256 -18.52 -7.29 -7.26
N ARG A 257 -17.62 -7.24 -6.29
CA ARG A 257 -17.93 -6.90 -4.90
C ARG A 257 -17.97 -5.38 -4.70
N PHE A 258 -18.87 -4.90 -3.86
CA PHE A 258 -18.92 -3.49 -3.47
C PHE A 258 -19.43 -3.35 -2.04
N VAL A 259 -18.94 -2.34 -1.33
CA VAL A 259 -19.45 -1.96 -0.02
C VAL A 259 -20.85 -1.35 -0.19
N SER A 260 -21.86 -1.97 0.40
CA SER A 260 -23.26 -1.56 0.22
C SER A 260 -23.60 -0.26 0.94
N ASP A 261 -23.07 -0.07 2.16
CA ASP A 261 -23.25 1.13 2.98
C ASP A 261 -21.90 1.73 3.38
N LEU A 262 -21.55 2.86 2.76
CA LEU A 262 -20.31 3.57 3.06
C LEU A 262 -20.27 4.13 4.49
N ASN A 263 -21.40 4.32 5.16
CA ASN A 263 -21.44 4.82 6.54
C ASN A 263 -20.90 3.78 7.54
N GLN A 264 -21.04 2.49 7.21
CA GLN A 264 -20.52 1.39 8.03
C GLN A 264 -19.10 0.97 7.63
N SER A 265 -18.63 1.40 6.46
CA SER A 265 -17.27 1.11 6.01
C SER A 265 -16.25 1.89 6.80
N SER A 266 -15.16 1.22 7.18
CA SER A 266 -14.04 1.84 7.87
C SER A 266 -13.42 2.98 7.06
N PHE A 267 -13.06 4.06 7.76
CA PHE A 267 -12.41 5.23 7.16
C PHE A 267 -11.32 5.76 8.10
N PRO A 268 -10.14 6.15 7.63
CA PRO A 268 -9.06 6.63 8.48
C PRO A 268 -9.41 7.96 9.13
N ILE A 269 -9.57 7.97 10.46
CA ILE A 269 -9.78 9.17 11.28
C ILE A 269 -8.46 9.93 11.44
N CYS A 270 -7.36 9.18 11.53
CA CYS A 270 -6.00 9.70 11.60
C CYS A 270 -5.22 9.22 10.36
N PRO A 271 -5.39 9.86 9.20
CA PRO A 271 -4.64 9.49 8.00
C PRO A 271 -3.15 9.72 8.19
N ILE A 272 -2.32 8.98 7.45
CA ILE A 272 -0.88 9.19 7.44
C ILE A 272 -0.59 10.58 6.88
N VAL A 273 0.25 11.35 7.60
CA VAL A 273 0.64 12.70 7.19
C VAL A 273 2.02 12.63 6.54
N PRO A 274 2.14 12.90 5.22
CA PRO A 274 3.42 12.90 4.53
C PRO A 274 4.39 13.95 5.08
N TYR A 275 5.70 13.62 5.13
CA TYR A 275 6.73 14.59 5.52
C TYR A 275 7.12 15.57 4.41
N MET A 276 6.61 15.37 3.21
CA MET A 276 6.86 16.24 2.08
C MET A 276 5.57 16.56 1.34
N LYS A 277 5.61 17.64 0.56
CA LYS A 277 4.48 18.02 -0.31
C LYS A 277 4.18 16.89 -1.31
N VAL A 278 2.93 16.44 -1.33
CA VAL A 278 2.41 15.43 -2.26
C VAL A 278 1.53 16.07 -3.33
N VAL A 279 1.05 15.29 -4.31
CA VAL A 279 0.24 15.85 -5.42
C VAL A 279 -1.06 16.47 -4.91
N HIS A 280 -1.74 15.80 -3.98
CA HIS A 280 -2.93 16.31 -3.30
C HIS A 280 -2.63 16.60 -1.84
N ASP A 281 -1.91 17.70 -1.59
CA ASP A 281 -1.45 18.14 -0.27
C ASP A 281 -2.61 18.78 0.53
N ARG A 282 -3.57 17.95 0.91
CA ARG A 282 -4.78 18.35 1.63
C ARG A 282 -5.44 17.14 2.29
N LEU A 283 -6.27 17.38 3.29
CA LEU A 283 -7.14 16.35 3.86
C LEU A 283 -8.16 15.91 2.80
N ASN A 284 -8.20 14.60 2.53
CA ASN A 284 -9.15 13.99 1.62
C ASN A 284 -10.29 13.33 2.42
N LEU A 285 -11.53 13.70 2.11
CA LEU A 285 -12.72 13.12 2.71
C LEU A 285 -13.54 12.40 1.64
N GLU A 286 -13.88 11.13 1.90
CA GLU A 286 -14.80 10.40 1.03
C GLU A 286 -16.23 10.76 1.39
N ILE A 287 -16.89 11.53 0.54
CA ILE A 287 -18.31 11.91 0.68
C ILE A 287 -19.22 11.02 -0.14
N ALA A 288 -18.70 10.45 -1.24
CA ALA A 288 -19.46 9.56 -2.11
C ALA A 288 -18.51 8.68 -2.94
N ARG A 289 -19.02 7.53 -3.35
CA ARG A 289 -18.35 6.61 -4.28
C ARG A 289 -19.31 6.23 -5.42
N GLY A 290 -18.77 6.18 -6.65
CA GLY A 290 -19.54 5.90 -7.84
C GLY A 290 -20.01 7.14 -8.57
N CYS A 291 -20.74 6.93 -9.69
CA CYS A 291 -21.25 8.00 -10.51
C CYS A 291 -22.67 7.69 -11.05
N LYS A 292 -23.59 8.65 -10.88
CA LYS A 292 -24.97 8.55 -11.40
C LYS A 292 -25.05 8.85 -12.91
N ARG A 293 -24.00 9.47 -13.47
CA ARG A 293 -23.98 9.88 -14.90
C ARG A 293 -23.64 8.68 -15.79
N GLY A 294 -24.15 8.70 -17.00
CA GLY A 294 -23.90 7.69 -18.04
C GLY A 294 -23.04 8.23 -19.19
N CYS A 295 -22.00 8.99 -18.89
CA CYS A 295 -21.12 9.56 -19.91
C CYS A 295 -20.47 8.45 -20.74
N ARG A 296 -20.63 8.46 -22.06
CA ARG A 296 -20.19 7.39 -22.95
C ARG A 296 -18.66 7.22 -23.01
N PHE A 297 -17.92 8.25 -22.69
CA PHE A 297 -16.45 8.26 -22.68
C PHE A 297 -15.84 7.92 -21.34
N CYS A 298 -16.64 7.78 -20.27
CA CYS A 298 -16.14 7.71 -18.89
C CYS A 298 -16.35 6.32 -18.28
N GLU A 299 -15.29 5.64 -17.98
CA GLU A 299 -15.28 4.33 -17.33
C GLU A 299 -15.78 4.35 -15.88
N ALA A 300 -15.60 5.47 -15.17
CA ALA A 300 -16.03 5.61 -13.78
C ALA A 300 -17.53 5.31 -13.58
N GLY A 301 -18.37 5.58 -14.60
CA GLY A 301 -19.76 5.26 -14.61
C GLY A 301 -20.08 3.76 -14.64
N PHE A 302 -19.10 2.90 -14.91
CA PHE A 302 -19.22 1.44 -14.90
C PHE A 302 -18.46 0.83 -13.75
N ILE A 303 -17.22 1.22 -13.54
CA ILE A 303 -16.31 0.66 -12.54
C ILE A 303 -16.84 0.91 -11.11
N TYR A 304 -17.24 2.14 -10.80
CA TYR A 304 -17.56 2.53 -9.42
C TYR A 304 -19.07 2.50 -9.09
N ARG A 305 -19.94 1.97 -9.95
CA ARG A 305 -21.36 1.76 -9.60
C ARG A 305 -21.52 0.61 -8.61
N PRO A 306 -22.56 0.65 -7.74
CA PRO A 306 -23.58 1.67 -7.58
C PRO A 306 -23.04 2.96 -6.97
N TYR A 307 -23.75 4.09 -7.19
CA TYR A 307 -23.48 5.33 -6.49
C TYR A 307 -23.94 5.22 -5.03
N ARG A 308 -23.06 5.58 -4.09
CA ARG A 308 -23.30 5.52 -2.65
C ARG A 308 -22.74 6.80 -2.00
N GLU A 309 -23.40 7.27 -0.96
CA GLU A 309 -23.01 8.46 -0.21
C GLU A 309 -22.62 8.08 1.22
N ARG A 310 -21.63 8.79 1.77
CA ARG A 310 -21.23 8.71 3.17
C ARG A 310 -21.79 9.92 3.92
N MET A 311 -22.76 9.70 4.81
CA MET A 311 -23.43 10.79 5.53
C MET A 311 -22.87 11.03 6.94
N ALA A 312 -22.35 10.01 7.61
CA ALA A 312 -21.97 10.06 9.03
C ALA A 312 -20.47 10.38 9.26
N GLY A 313 -19.55 9.87 8.43
CA GLY A 313 -18.10 9.93 8.71
C GLY A 313 -17.45 11.30 8.49
N THR A 314 -18.06 12.18 7.72
CA THR A 314 -17.50 13.51 7.42
C THR A 314 -17.54 14.45 8.63
N LYS A 315 -18.41 14.24 9.60
CA LYS A 315 -18.54 15.10 10.78
C LYS A 315 -17.50 14.81 11.87
N GLU A 316 -17.00 13.58 11.96
CA GLU A 316 -16.01 13.18 12.97
C GLU A 316 -14.58 13.51 12.56
N VAL A 317 -14.27 13.43 11.28
CA VAL A 317 -12.93 13.77 10.75
C VAL A 317 -12.71 15.28 10.66
N ALA A 318 -13.79 16.07 10.60
CA ALA A 318 -13.73 17.54 10.52
C ALA A 318 -13.72 18.23 11.91
N ARG A 319 -13.77 17.50 13.01
CA ARG A 319 -13.63 17.97 14.40
C ARG A 319 -12.24 17.68 14.95
#